data_e51f07d0c32119c621e804c0b257effa
#
_entry.id   e51f07d0c32119c621e804c0b257effa
#
_cell.length_a   1.000
_cell.length_b   1.000
_cell.length_c   1.000
_cell.angle_alpha   90.00
_cell.angle_beta   90.00
_cell.angle_gamma   90.00
#
_symmetry.space_group_name_H-M   'P 1'
#
loop_
_entity.id
_entity.type
_entity.pdbx_description
1 polymer ?
#
loop_
_entity_poly.entity_id
_entity_poly.type
_entity_poly.pdbx_seq_one_letter_code
_entity_poly.pdbx_strand_id
1 'polypeptide(L)'
;MNKRIITEMEKYGMEGIVTSHGDILDALNHRGKMTMAEVAAAIGKDKSTVTALVEKLVRLGYVAKERDAVDTRIIYVTLTPKGNDLKPAFNKISKEVLEAFYTGISEEEKEVLCGLLNRIYSNL
;
A
#
# COMPACT_ATOMS: atom_id res chain seq x y z
N MET A 1 7.56 5.51 13.14
CA MET A 1 6.46 4.79 12.49
C MET A 1 6.92 3.75 11.50
N ASN A 2 7.82 4.10 10.57
CA ASN A 2 8.34 3.14 9.57
C ASN A 2 8.99 1.91 10.18
N LYS A 3 9.78 2.08 11.24
CA LYS A 3 10.44 0.95 11.93
C LYS A 3 9.43 -0.04 12.49
N ARG A 4 8.31 0.44 13.04
CA ARG A 4 7.28 -0.43 13.61
C ARG A 4 6.60 -1.24 12.51
N ILE A 5 6.27 -0.60 11.38
CA ILE A 5 5.65 -1.28 10.25
C ILE A 5 6.58 -2.35 9.69
N ILE A 6 7.86 -2.03 9.48
CA ILE A 6 8.85 -2.99 8.98
C ILE A 6 9.00 -4.16 9.94
N THR A 7 9.09 -3.91 11.25
CA THR A 7 9.20 -4.95 12.26
C THR A 7 7.99 -5.89 12.24
N GLU A 8 6.77 -5.34 12.14
CA GLU A 8 5.57 -6.16 12.06
C GLU A 8 5.52 -6.97 10.76
N MET A 9 5.95 -6.38 9.63
CA MET A 9 6.01 -7.10 8.37
C MET A 9 6.99 -8.27 8.43
N GLU A 10 8.13 -8.09 9.08
CA GLU A 10 9.11 -9.16 9.28
C GLU A 10 8.55 -10.33 10.09
N LYS A 11 7.73 -10.05 11.11
CA LYS A 11 7.05 -11.08 11.91
C LYS A 11 6.15 -11.97 11.06
N TYR A 12 5.63 -11.45 9.95
CA TYR A 12 4.77 -12.19 9.04
C TYR A 12 5.52 -12.75 7.83
N GLY A 13 6.86 -12.78 7.89
CA GLY A 13 7.69 -13.36 6.85
C GLY A 13 7.88 -12.49 5.61
N MET A 14 7.70 -11.19 5.75
CA MET A 14 7.85 -10.22 4.66
C MET A 14 9.26 -9.62 4.63
N GLU A 15 10.27 -10.45 4.80
CA GLU A 15 11.66 -10.00 4.76
C GLU A 15 12.02 -9.41 3.39
N GLY A 16 12.84 -8.37 3.42
CA GLY A 16 13.29 -7.68 2.21
C GLY A 16 12.29 -6.69 1.65
N ILE A 17 11.14 -6.51 2.31
CA ILE A 17 10.14 -5.52 1.92
C ILE A 17 10.33 -4.27 2.76
N VAL A 18 10.41 -3.12 2.09
CA VAL A 18 10.45 -1.80 2.74
C VAL A 18 9.06 -1.16 2.70
N THR A 19 8.88 -0.05 3.42
CA THR A 19 7.59 0.64 3.53
C THR A 19 6.95 0.95 2.18
N SER A 20 7.74 1.38 1.19
CA SER A 20 7.22 1.69 -0.15
C SER A 20 6.66 0.47 -0.87
N HIS A 21 7.25 -0.71 -0.68
CA HIS A 21 6.70 -1.96 -1.20
C HIS A 21 5.34 -2.25 -0.54
N GLY A 22 5.26 -2.03 0.77
CA GLY A 22 4.01 -2.19 1.52
C GLY A 22 2.91 -1.27 1.00
N ASP A 23 3.26 -0.03 0.66
CA ASP A 23 2.30 0.93 0.11
C ASP A 23 1.71 0.45 -1.22
N ILE A 24 2.53 -0.15 -2.08
CA ILE A 24 2.05 -0.72 -3.35
C ILE A 24 1.10 -1.89 -3.09
N LEU A 25 1.49 -2.81 -2.22
CA LEU A 25 0.66 -3.97 -1.88
C LEU A 25 -0.67 -3.54 -1.28
N ASP A 26 -0.65 -2.53 -0.42
CA ASP A 26 -1.86 -1.98 0.19
C ASP A 26 -2.78 -1.35 -0.86
N ALA A 27 -2.22 -0.55 -1.77
CA ALA A 27 -3.00 0.05 -2.85
C ALA A 27 -3.66 -1.01 -3.72
N LEU A 28 -2.93 -2.06 -4.09
CA LEU A 28 -3.47 -3.18 -4.88
C LEU A 28 -4.52 -3.97 -4.09
N ASN A 29 -4.34 -4.09 -2.79
CA ASN A 29 -5.30 -4.73 -1.91
C ASN A 29 -6.66 -4.01 -1.93
N HIS A 30 -6.64 -2.68 -1.98
CA HIS A 30 -7.86 -1.87 -1.98
C HIS A 30 -8.48 -1.70 -3.35
N ARG A 31 -7.67 -1.54 -4.38
CA ARG A 31 -8.14 -1.20 -5.74
C ARG A 31 -8.14 -2.37 -6.71
N GLY A 32 -7.47 -3.46 -6.37
CA GLY A 32 -7.28 -4.58 -7.28
C GLY A 32 -6.24 -4.27 -8.35
N LYS A 33 -6.59 -4.43 -9.61
CA LYS A 33 -5.70 -4.22 -10.75
C LYS A 33 -5.46 -2.72 -11.00
N MET A 34 -4.18 -2.33 -11.13
CA MET A 34 -3.78 -0.93 -11.37
C MET A 34 -2.72 -0.85 -12.45
N THR A 35 -2.73 0.23 -13.24
CA THR A 35 -1.63 0.52 -14.16
C THR A 35 -0.42 1.03 -13.38
N MET A 36 0.75 1.02 -14.02
CA MET A 36 1.97 1.57 -13.40
C MET A 36 1.81 3.04 -13.04
N ALA A 37 1.14 3.81 -13.90
CA ALA A 37 0.87 5.23 -13.63
C ALA A 37 -0.04 5.41 -12.41
N GLU A 38 -1.05 4.58 -12.28
CA GLU A 38 -1.96 4.60 -11.12
C GLU A 38 -1.23 4.24 -9.83
N VAL A 39 -0.34 3.25 -9.88
CA VAL A 39 0.49 2.88 -8.74
C VAL A 39 1.38 4.05 -8.33
N ALA A 40 2.06 4.68 -9.28
CA ALA A 40 2.94 5.82 -9.03
C ALA A 40 2.17 6.97 -8.36
N ALA A 41 0.99 7.29 -8.87
CA ALA A 41 0.14 8.33 -8.30
C ALA A 41 -0.30 7.96 -6.88
N ALA A 42 -0.68 6.69 -6.65
CA ALA A 42 -1.18 6.23 -5.36
C ALA A 42 -0.14 6.32 -4.25
N ILE A 43 1.13 6.03 -4.55
CA ILE A 43 2.19 6.05 -3.53
C ILE A 43 3.04 7.33 -3.55
N GLY A 44 2.78 8.24 -4.49
CA GLY A 44 3.49 9.53 -4.57
C GLY A 44 4.97 9.41 -4.93
N LYS A 45 5.32 8.45 -5.79
CA LYS A 45 6.69 8.22 -6.25
C LYS A 45 6.80 8.39 -7.76
N ASP A 46 8.02 8.62 -8.24
CA ASP A 46 8.25 8.73 -9.67
C ASP A 46 8.18 7.36 -10.37
N LYS A 47 8.07 7.39 -11.69
CA LYS A 47 7.90 6.18 -12.50
C LYS A 47 9.07 5.20 -12.38
N SER A 48 10.30 5.70 -12.36
CA SER A 48 11.48 4.83 -12.28
C SER A 48 11.58 4.13 -10.93
N THR A 49 11.28 4.86 -9.85
CA THR A 49 11.22 4.28 -8.50
C THR A 49 10.16 3.19 -8.41
N VAL A 50 8.95 3.47 -8.92
CA VAL A 50 7.85 2.51 -8.93
C VAL A 50 8.21 1.27 -9.75
N THR A 51 8.83 1.44 -10.91
CA THR A 51 9.26 0.31 -11.75
C THR A 51 10.20 -0.61 -10.97
N ALA A 52 11.19 -0.06 -10.27
CA ALA A 52 12.12 -0.84 -9.48
C ALA A 52 11.42 -1.58 -8.32
N LEU A 53 10.51 -0.90 -7.62
CA LEU A 53 9.75 -1.48 -6.53
C LEU A 53 8.85 -2.62 -7.01
N VAL A 54 8.13 -2.42 -8.10
CA VAL A 54 7.25 -3.44 -8.68
C VAL A 54 8.05 -4.64 -9.17
N GLU A 55 9.18 -4.42 -9.81
CA GLU A 55 10.04 -5.52 -10.27
C GLU A 55 10.51 -6.39 -9.11
N LYS A 56 10.86 -5.79 -7.98
CA LYS A 56 11.22 -6.56 -6.79
C LYS A 56 10.04 -7.40 -6.29
N LEU A 57 8.84 -6.80 -6.24
CA LEU A 57 7.64 -7.53 -5.82
C LEU A 57 7.29 -8.67 -6.78
N VAL A 58 7.55 -8.50 -8.07
CA VAL A 58 7.39 -9.57 -9.06
C VAL A 58 8.38 -10.71 -8.77
N ARG A 59 9.65 -10.39 -8.53
CA ARG A 59 10.67 -11.40 -8.22
C ARG A 59 10.33 -12.17 -6.93
N LEU A 60 9.77 -11.49 -5.94
CA LEU A 60 9.36 -12.12 -4.69
C LEU A 60 8.05 -12.89 -4.81
N GLY A 61 7.35 -12.74 -5.93
CA GLY A 61 6.13 -13.49 -6.21
C GLY A 61 4.85 -12.90 -5.64
N TYR A 62 4.88 -11.67 -5.14
CA TYR A 62 3.70 -11.03 -4.55
C TYR A 62 2.78 -10.35 -5.57
N VAL A 63 3.34 -9.92 -6.68
CA VAL A 63 2.57 -9.27 -7.76
C VAL A 63 2.95 -9.86 -9.10
N ALA A 64 2.06 -9.69 -10.08
CA ALA A 64 2.29 -10.06 -11.46
C ALA A 64 1.93 -8.88 -12.36
N LYS A 65 2.56 -8.84 -13.52
CA LYS A 65 2.19 -7.89 -14.57
C LYS A 65 1.26 -8.58 -15.56
N GLU A 66 0.21 -7.88 -15.94
CA GLU A 66 -0.79 -8.38 -16.88
C GLU A 66 -1.01 -7.34 -17.97
N ARG A 67 -0.85 -7.75 -19.22
CA ARG A 67 -1.07 -6.88 -20.36
C ARG A 67 -2.57 -6.83 -20.69
N ASP A 68 -3.10 -5.64 -21.01
CA ASP A 68 -4.49 -5.51 -21.42
C ASP A 68 -4.72 -6.31 -22.71
N ALA A 69 -5.84 -7.04 -22.75
CA ALA A 69 -6.18 -7.89 -23.89
C ALA A 69 -6.52 -7.08 -25.14
N VAL A 70 -7.05 -5.88 -24.98
CA VAL A 70 -7.48 -5.01 -26.09
C VAL A 70 -6.39 -4.03 -26.49
N ASP A 71 -5.86 -3.28 -25.52
CA ASP A 71 -4.76 -2.33 -25.74
C ASP A 71 -3.49 -2.85 -25.10
N THR A 72 -2.65 -3.49 -25.91
CA THR A 72 -1.42 -4.13 -25.44
C THR A 72 -0.36 -3.16 -24.94
N ARG A 73 -0.56 -1.85 -25.09
CA ARG A 73 0.32 -0.83 -24.51
C ARG A 73 0.08 -0.65 -23.01
N ILE A 74 -1.06 -1.09 -22.54
CA ILE A 74 -1.44 -0.96 -21.14
C ILE A 74 -0.97 -2.20 -20.36
N ILE A 75 -0.21 -1.98 -19.28
CA ILE A 75 0.25 -3.03 -18.40
C ILE A 75 -0.33 -2.76 -17.01
N TYR A 76 -1.00 -3.76 -16.46
CA TYR A 76 -1.54 -3.73 -15.11
C TYR A 76 -0.63 -4.47 -14.15
N VAL A 77 -0.67 -4.05 -12.90
CA VAL A 77 -0.06 -4.77 -11.78
C VAL A 77 -1.20 -5.37 -10.95
N THR A 78 -1.08 -6.63 -10.61
CA THR A 78 -2.10 -7.35 -9.84
C THR A 78 -1.44 -8.15 -8.72
N LEU A 79 -2.19 -8.41 -7.65
CA LEU A 79 -1.72 -9.33 -6.61
C LEU A 79 -1.79 -10.76 -7.10
N THR A 80 -0.74 -11.54 -6.83
CA THR A 80 -0.76 -13.00 -7.01
C THR A 80 -1.49 -13.64 -5.82
N PRO A 81 -1.79 -14.96 -5.87
CA PRO A 81 -2.31 -15.65 -4.69
C PRO A 81 -1.43 -15.46 -3.45
N LYS A 82 -0.11 -15.48 -3.61
CA LYS A 82 0.83 -15.20 -2.52
C LYS A 82 0.65 -13.77 -1.99
N GLY A 83 0.47 -12.80 -2.88
CA GLY A 83 0.19 -11.41 -2.48
C GLY A 83 -1.15 -11.27 -1.79
N ASN A 84 -2.18 -11.96 -2.28
CA ASN A 84 -3.49 -11.97 -1.65
C ASN A 84 -3.45 -12.56 -0.24
N ASP A 85 -2.61 -13.53 0.02
CA ASP A 85 -2.46 -14.17 1.33
C ASP A 85 -1.92 -13.19 2.39
N LEU A 86 -1.36 -12.06 1.97
CA LEU A 86 -0.90 -11.01 2.88
C LEU A 86 -2.03 -10.11 3.40
N LYS A 87 -3.22 -10.16 2.81
CA LYS A 87 -4.35 -9.29 3.21
C LYS A 87 -4.66 -9.33 4.71
N PRO A 88 -4.80 -10.52 5.35
CA PRO A 88 -5.05 -10.55 6.79
C PRO A 88 -3.92 -9.92 7.59
N ALA A 89 -2.67 -10.15 7.20
CA ALA A 89 -1.51 -9.58 7.88
C ALA A 89 -1.48 -8.05 7.74
N PHE A 90 -1.73 -7.52 6.53
CA PHE A 90 -1.82 -6.08 6.31
C PHE A 90 -2.93 -5.45 7.12
N ASN A 91 -4.11 -6.06 7.14
CA ASN A 91 -5.25 -5.55 7.90
C ASN A 91 -4.93 -5.52 9.39
N LYS A 92 -4.27 -6.54 9.90
CA LYS A 92 -3.87 -6.61 11.30
C LYS A 92 -2.82 -5.56 11.65
N ILE A 93 -1.79 -5.41 10.81
CA ILE A 93 -0.74 -4.40 11.01
C ILE A 93 -1.34 -3.00 10.98
N SER A 94 -2.19 -2.71 10.00
CA SER A 94 -2.87 -1.41 9.89
C SER A 94 -3.70 -1.10 11.11
N LYS A 95 -4.45 -2.09 11.61
CA LYS A 95 -5.25 -1.94 12.82
C LYS A 95 -4.38 -1.63 14.04
N GLU A 96 -3.30 -2.38 14.23
CA GLU A 96 -2.39 -2.18 15.35
C GLU A 96 -1.71 -0.80 15.31
N VAL A 97 -1.29 -0.36 14.13
CA VAL A 97 -0.68 0.96 13.94
C VAL A 97 -1.68 2.06 14.25
N LEU A 98 -2.92 1.94 13.76
CA LEU A 98 -3.97 2.93 14.02
C LEU A 98 -4.34 2.97 15.51
N GLU A 99 -4.46 1.83 16.16
CA GLU A 99 -4.74 1.75 17.59
C GLU A 99 -3.63 2.45 18.40
N ALA A 100 -2.38 2.21 18.05
CA ALA A 100 -1.26 2.88 18.70
C ALA A 100 -1.25 4.38 18.45
N PHE A 101 -1.55 4.79 17.20
CA PHE A 101 -1.58 6.19 16.79
C PHE A 101 -2.66 6.97 17.54
N TYR A 102 -3.81 6.37 17.74
CA TYR A 102 -4.96 7.01 18.36
C TYR A 102 -5.08 6.72 19.87
N THR A 103 -4.05 6.18 20.50
CA THR A 103 -4.08 5.92 21.93
C THR A 103 -4.43 7.19 22.71
N GLY A 104 -5.47 7.13 23.53
CA GLY A 104 -5.93 8.28 24.32
C GLY A 104 -6.80 9.27 23.56
N ILE A 105 -7.11 8.98 22.30
CA ILE A 105 -7.96 9.84 21.47
C ILE A 105 -9.35 9.21 21.33
N SER A 106 -10.38 9.97 21.67
CA SER A 106 -11.76 9.49 21.58
C SER A 106 -12.27 9.49 20.12
N GLU A 107 -13.36 8.79 19.87
CA GLU A 107 -13.98 8.79 18.54
C GLU A 107 -14.43 10.20 18.12
N GLU A 108 -14.95 10.98 19.06
CA GLU A 108 -15.33 12.37 18.81
C GLU A 108 -14.13 13.22 18.42
N GLU A 109 -13.01 13.04 19.12
CA GLU A 109 -11.77 13.76 18.81
C GLU A 109 -11.22 13.36 17.44
N LYS A 110 -11.32 12.07 17.05
CA LYS A 110 -10.94 11.62 15.72
C LYS A 110 -11.76 12.31 14.63
N GLU A 111 -13.06 12.43 14.84
CA GLU A 111 -13.95 13.11 13.89
C GLU A 111 -13.57 14.58 13.71
N VAL A 112 -13.27 15.28 14.81
CA VAL A 112 -12.81 16.66 14.77
C VAL A 112 -11.50 16.77 14.00
N LEU A 113 -10.53 15.89 14.28
CA LEU A 113 -9.23 15.88 13.60
C LEU A 113 -9.40 15.65 12.10
N CYS A 114 -10.17 14.65 11.70
CA CYS A 114 -10.42 14.34 10.30
C CYS A 114 -11.12 15.50 9.58
N GLY A 115 -12.07 16.12 10.24
CA GLY A 115 -12.76 17.29 9.70
C GLY A 115 -11.81 18.46 9.45
N LEU A 116 -10.93 18.74 10.39
CA LEU A 116 -9.93 19.80 10.26
C LEU A 116 -8.91 19.51 9.15
N LEU A 117 -8.43 18.27 9.07
CA LEU A 117 -7.50 17.87 8.01
C LEU A 117 -8.13 17.99 6.63
N ASN A 118 -9.39 17.58 6.50
CA ASN A 118 -10.13 17.71 5.24
C ASN A 118 -10.30 19.18 4.83
N ARG A 119 -10.56 20.07 5.79
CA ARG A 119 -10.66 21.51 5.52
C ARG A 119 -9.33 22.09 5.05
N ILE A 120 -8.23 21.69 5.70
CA ILE A 120 -6.89 22.12 5.30
C ILE A 120 -6.60 21.63 3.88
N TYR A 121 -6.87 20.37 3.61
CA TYR A 121 -6.67 19.77 2.30
C TYR A 121 -7.47 20.50 1.21
N SER A 122 -8.71 20.87 1.51
CA SER A 122 -9.57 21.61 0.57
C SER A 122 -9.03 22.99 0.23
N ASN A 123 -8.21 23.57 1.10
CA ASN A 123 -7.61 24.88 0.86
C ASN A 123 -6.35 24.83 -0.03
N LEU A 124 -5.86 23.65 -0.29
CA LEU A 124 -4.68 23.44 -1.14
C LEU A 124 -5.09 23.28 -2.60
#